data_9b9b718474c831d294bc904e225fc65c
#
_entry.id   9b9b718474c831d294bc904e225fc65c
#
_cell.length_a   1.000
_cell.length_b   1.000
_cell.length_c   1.000
_cell.angle_alpha   90.00
_cell.angle_beta   90.00
_cell.angle_gamma   90.00
#
_symmetry.space_group_name_H-M   'P 1'
#
loop_
_entity.id
_entity.type
_entity.pdbx_description
1 polymer ?
#
loop_
_entity_poly.entity_id
_entity_poly.type
_entity_poly.pdbx_seq_one_letter_code
_entity_poly.pdbx_strand_id
1 'polypeptide(L)'
;MSIKTVLISQPEPTNGNSPYSKLVRKHKIKLDYRPFIHVEGLTAKEVRAQKVDFSKFQNIVLTSRNAVDHFFRIAEEMRFKVPDQTKYFCQSEAVAYYLQKYVVYRKRKIYVGNNSFKDLEATFLKFHREKFLVPSSGSLNPDIVNTLDSFEISWERAQLFKTVVSDLSDLSDVYYDVLVFFSPLGIESLFENFPDFKQNKTLIAVYGNSTEEAAIGKKLRIDIKAPTEVAPSMAMAIERYIKG
;
A
#
# COMPACT_ATOMS: atom_id res chain seq x y z
N MET A 1 -16.26 28.52 7.45
CA MET A 1 -15.31 28.70 6.33
C MET A 1 -15.80 27.88 5.15
N SER A 2 -15.88 28.38 3.93
CA SER A 2 -16.36 27.58 2.78
C SER A 2 -15.19 26.82 2.18
N ILE A 3 -15.20 25.48 2.23
CA ILE A 3 -14.22 24.61 1.57
C ILE A 3 -14.53 24.59 0.07
N LYS A 4 -13.55 24.95 -0.76
CA LYS A 4 -13.67 24.97 -2.23
C LYS A 4 -12.74 23.97 -2.90
N THR A 5 -11.56 23.71 -2.31
CA THR A 5 -10.52 22.87 -2.88
C THR A 5 -10.05 21.82 -1.89
N VAL A 6 -9.97 20.56 -2.34
CA VAL A 6 -9.50 19.41 -1.52
C VAL A 6 -8.47 18.65 -2.31
N LEU A 7 -7.31 18.42 -1.73
CA LEU A 7 -6.26 17.54 -2.27
C LEU A 7 -6.22 16.22 -1.53
N ILE A 8 -6.37 15.14 -2.26
CA ILE A 8 -6.26 13.76 -1.77
C ILE A 8 -4.84 13.25 -2.05
N SER A 9 -4.10 12.90 -0.99
CA SER A 9 -2.71 12.42 -1.11
C SER A 9 -2.57 10.98 -1.66
N GLN A 10 -3.56 10.51 -2.40
CA GLN A 10 -3.60 9.17 -3.01
C GLN A 10 -3.82 9.28 -4.53
N PRO A 11 -3.52 8.21 -5.30
CA PRO A 11 -3.89 8.13 -6.71
C PRO A 11 -5.40 8.24 -6.92
N GLU A 12 -5.79 8.80 -8.07
CA GLU A 12 -7.19 8.78 -8.48
C GLU A 12 -7.68 7.34 -8.69
N PRO A 13 -8.90 6.99 -8.23
CA PRO A 13 -9.48 5.66 -8.47
C PRO A 13 -9.64 5.35 -9.96
N THR A 14 -9.06 4.26 -10.42
CA THR A 14 -9.03 3.87 -11.85
C THR A 14 -10.39 3.43 -12.41
N ASN A 15 -11.34 3.08 -11.54
CA ASN A 15 -12.67 2.59 -11.92
C ASN A 15 -13.72 3.70 -12.09
N GLY A 16 -13.34 4.98 -12.06
CA GLY A 16 -14.24 6.13 -12.19
C GLY A 16 -15.21 6.35 -11.00
N ASN A 17 -15.22 5.45 -10.02
CA ASN A 17 -16.08 5.54 -8.84
C ASN A 17 -15.33 6.15 -7.65
N SER A 18 -15.17 7.46 -7.65
CA SER A 18 -14.61 8.16 -6.50
C SER A 18 -15.58 8.12 -5.32
N PRO A 19 -15.13 7.73 -4.11
CA PRO A 19 -15.94 7.80 -2.89
C PRO A 19 -16.36 9.24 -2.54
N TYR A 20 -15.71 10.22 -3.14
CA TYR A 20 -15.97 11.65 -2.96
C TYR A 20 -16.97 12.24 -3.99
N SER A 21 -17.44 11.46 -4.96
CA SER A 21 -18.29 11.95 -6.05
C SER A 21 -19.57 12.67 -5.56
N LYS A 22 -20.17 12.16 -4.46
CA LYS A 22 -21.34 12.81 -3.83
C LYS A 22 -20.97 14.12 -3.17
N LEU A 23 -19.84 14.18 -2.48
CA LEU A 23 -19.31 15.36 -1.80
C LEU A 23 -19.04 16.49 -2.81
N VAL A 24 -18.32 16.17 -3.89
CA VAL A 24 -18.00 17.09 -4.98
C VAL A 24 -19.26 17.71 -5.58
N ARG A 25 -20.25 16.90 -5.96
CA ARG A 25 -21.50 17.39 -6.57
C ARG A 25 -22.32 18.24 -5.62
N LYS A 26 -22.47 17.82 -4.35
CA LYS A 26 -23.33 18.48 -3.37
C LYS A 26 -22.78 19.82 -2.91
N HIS A 27 -21.48 19.93 -2.72
CA HIS A 27 -20.84 21.10 -2.14
C HIS A 27 -20.06 21.94 -3.16
N LYS A 28 -20.06 21.54 -4.44
CA LYS A 28 -19.33 22.22 -5.55
C LYS A 28 -17.84 22.39 -5.27
N ILE A 29 -17.22 21.34 -4.69
CA ILE A 29 -15.81 21.31 -4.32
C ILE A 29 -14.98 20.85 -5.51
N LYS A 30 -13.85 21.50 -5.77
CA LYS A 30 -12.80 20.99 -6.64
C LYS A 30 -11.99 19.96 -5.86
N LEU A 31 -11.95 18.73 -6.35
CA LEU A 31 -11.18 17.64 -5.75
C LEU A 31 -10.06 17.24 -6.70
N ASP A 32 -8.84 17.32 -6.20
CA ASP A 32 -7.65 16.89 -6.93
C ASP A 32 -7.02 15.67 -6.21
N TYR A 33 -6.43 14.77 -6.99
CA TYR A 33 -5.68 13.62 -6.52
C TYR A 33 -4.20 13.81 -6.88
N ARG A 34 -3.33 13.69 -5.89
CA ARG A 34 -1.89 13.72 -6.10
C ARG A 34 -1.22 12.74 -5.15
N PRO A 35 -0.66 11.62 -5.65
CA PRO A 35 0.05 10.67 -4.80
C PRO A 35 1.28 11.34 -4.15
N PHE A 36 1.29 11.43 -2.83
CA PHE A 36 2.42 11.95 -2.06
C PHE A 36 3.52 10.91 -1.88
N ILE A 37 3.16 9.65 -2.10
CA ILE A 37 4.07 8.51 -2.04
C ILE A 37 3.78 7.59 -3.23
N HIS A 38 4.81 6.87 -3.68
CA HIS A 38 4.67 5.84 -4.70
C HIS A 38 5.56 4.65 -4.42
N VAL A 39 5.36 3.57 -5.15
CA VAL A 39 6.14 2.34 -5.02
C VAL A 39 7.23 2.33 -6.10
N GLU A 40 8.47 2.18 -5.66
CA GLU A 40 9.62 1.94 -6.53
C GLU A 40 10.14 0.51 -6.40
N GLY A 41 10.47 -0.10 -7.53
CA GLY A 41 11.17 -1.38 -7.53
C GLY A 41 12.64 -1.22 -7.18
N LEU A 42 13.17 -2.13 -6.35
CA LEU A 42 14.61 -2.25 -6.18
C LEU A 42 15.25 -2.77 -7.48
N THR A 43 16.46 -2.30 -7.76
CA THR A 43 17.27 -2.78 -8.88
C THR A 43 17.74 -4.22 -8.65
N ALA A 44 18.05 -4.95 -9.72
CA ALA A 44 18.65 -6.28 -9.61
C ALA A 44 19.95 -6.30 -8.79
N LYS A 45 20.72 -5.20 -8.79
CA LYS A 45 21.94 -5.05 -7.97
C LYS A 45 21.60 -5.01 -6.47
N GLU A 46 20.61 -4.21 -6.07
CA GLU A 46 20.15 -4.12 -4.68
C GLU A 46 19.56 -5.45 -4.19
N VAL A 47 18.80 -6.13 -5.05
CA VAL A 47 18.24 -7.45 -4.70
C VAL A 47 19.34 -8.51 -4.56
N ARG A 48 20.34 -8.54 -5.44
CA ARG A 48 21.50 -9.47 -5.30
C ARG A 48 22.30 -9.21 -4.03
N ALA A 49 22.39 -7.96 -3.58
CA ALA A 49 23.09 -7.62 -2.33
C ALA A 49 22.44 -8.25 -1.08
N GLN A 50 21.16 -8.63 -1.14
CA GLN A 50 20.46 -9.33 -0.06
C GLN A 50 20.88 -10.82 0.04
N LYS A 51 21.60 -11.36 -0.96
CA LYS A 51 22.08 -12.75 -1.01
C LYS A 51 20.98 -13.82 -0.95
N VAL A 52 19.74 -13.45 -1.30
CA VAL A 52 18.61 -14.39 -1.41
C VAL A 52 18.70 -15.13 -2.74
N ASP A 53 18.86 -16.44 -2.68
CA ASP A 53 18.95 -17.30 -3.87
C ASP A 53 17.56 -17.82 -4.25
N PHE A 54 16.94 -17.20 -5.24
CA PHE A 54 15.58 -17.51 -5.71
C PHE A 54 15.40 -18.96 -6.17
N SER A 55 16.48 -19.62 -6.61
CA SER A 55 16.44 -21.00 -7.08
C SER A 55 16.13 -22.03 -5.97
N LYS A 56 16.30 -21.63 -4.71
CA LYS A 56 16.06 -22.48 -3.54
C LYS A 56 14.58 -22.54 -3.12
N PHE A 57 13.71 -21.72 -3.70
CA PHE A 57 12.31 -21.58 -3.28
C PHE A 57 11.36 -22.20 -4.29
N GLN A 58 10.55 -23.14 -3.85
CA GLN A 58 9.50 -23.78 -4.64
C GLN A 58 8.15 -23.09 -4.45
N ASN A 59 8.01 -22.31 -3.38
CA ASN A 59 6.78 -21.68 -2.96
C ASN A 59 6.97 -20.17 -2.83
N ILE A 60 6.07 -19.39 -3.43
CA ILE A 60 6.09 -17.93 -3.39
C ILE A 60 4.84 -17.44 -2.65
N VAL A 61 5.04 -16.65 -1.59
CA VAL A 61 3.95 -16.07 -0.78
C VAL A 61 3.70 -14.64 -1.23
N LEU A 62 2.52 -14.40 -1.78
CA LEU A 62 2.15 -13.14 -2.42
C LEU A 62 1.12 -12.40 -1.58
N THR A 63 1.52 -11.26 -1.01
CA THR A 63 0.71 -10.44 -0.10
C THR A 63 -0.02 -9.29 -0.79
N SER A 64 0.37 -8.94 -2.03
CA SER A 64 -0.19 -7.80 -2.75
C SER A 64 0.09 -7.89 -4.25
N ARG A 65 -0.58 -7.05 -5.04
CA ARG A 65 -0.29 -6.88 -6.49
C ARG A 65 1.14 -6.40 -6.73
N ASN A 66 1.64 -5.49 -5.90
CA ASN A 66 3.04 -5.03 -5.98
C ASN A 66 4.03 -6.17 -5.77
N ALA A 67 3.75 -7.09 -4.83
CA ALA A 67 4.58 -8.28 -4.62
C ALA A 67 4.60 -9.18 -5.87
N VAL A 68 3.47 -9.32 -6.57
CA VAL A 68 3.38 -10.04 -7.84
C VAL A 68 4.24 -9.34 -8.91
N ASP A 69 3.95 -8.06 -9.20
CA ASP A 69 4.65 -7.33 -10.27
C ASP A 69 6.16 -7.31 -10.06
N HIS A 70 6.61 -7.00 -8.84
CA HIS A 70 8.04 -6.89 -8.56
C HIS A 70 8.75 -8.24 -8.48
N PHE A 71 8.06 -9.32 -8.12
CA PHE A 71 8.65 -10.67 -8.19
C PHE A 71 8.97 -11.05 -9.65
N PHE A 72 8.01 -10.91 -10.56
CA PHE A 72 8.24 -11.26 -11.96
C PHE A 72 9.20 -10.29 -12.66
N ARG A 73 9.13 -9.00 -12.37
CA ARG A 73 10.09 -8.00 -12.88
C ARG A 73 11.52 -8.36 -12.49
N ILE A 74 11.76 -8.66 -11.20
CA ILE A 74 13.11 -9.02 -10.72
C ILE A 74 13.55 -10.37 -11.30
N ALA A 75 12.66 -11.34 -11.41
CA ALA A 75 12.98 -12.62 -12.04
C ALA A 75 13.49 -12.40 -13.49
N GLU A 76 12.84 -11.55 -14.26
CA GLU A 76 13.24 -11.18 -15.62
C GLU A 76 14.59 -10.45 -15.63
N GLU A 77 14.77 -9.39 -14.83
CA GLU A 77 16.00 -8.60 -14.73
C GLU A 77 17.21 -9.45 -14.29
N MET A 78 16.99 -10.41 -13.41
CA MET A 78 18.02 -11.34 -12.94
C MET A 78 18.21 -12.54 -13.88
N ARG A 79 17.43 -12.65 -14.94
CA ARG A 79 17.38 -13.80 -15.86
C ARG A 79 17.08 -15.12 -15.15
N PHE A 80 16.30 -15.06 -14.09
CA PHE A 80 15.81 -16.23 -13.36
C PHE A 80 14.50 -16.71 -13.99
N LYS A 81 14.54 -17.87 -14.61
CA LYS A 81 13.34 -18.51 -15.14
C LYS A 81 12.57 -19.15 -13.99
N VAL A 82 11.41 -18.60 -13.65
CA VAL A 82 10.53 -19.16 -12.63
C VAL A 82 10.08 -20.56 -13.06
N PRO A 83 10.35 -21.61 -12.26
CA PRO A 83 10.00 -22.98 -12.64
C PRO A 83 8.48 -23.19 -12.81
N ASP A 84 8.08 -24.00 -13.78
CA ASP A 84 6.66 -24.29 -14.02
C ASP A 84 5.95 -24.96 -12.82
N GLN A 85 6.70 -25.63 -11.95
CA GLN A 85 6.19 -26.29 -10.74
C GLN A 85 6.08 -25.35 -9.54
N THR A 86 6.49 -24.09 -9.65
CA THR A 86 6.36 -23.10 -8.58
C THR A 86 4.91 -23.00 -8.11
N LYS A 87 4.73 -23.00 -6.79
CA LYS A 87 3.45 -22.83 -6.12
C LYS A 87 3.33 -21.41 -5.57
N TYR A 88 2.13 -20.87 -5.61
CA TYR A 88 1.84 -19.50 -5.17
C TYR A 88 0.80 -19.52 -4.07
N PHE A 89 1.11 -18.86 -2.97
CA PHE A 89 0.24 -18.68 -1.81
C PHE A 89 -0.19 -17.22 -1.79
N CYS A 90 -1.42 -16.97 -2.24
CA CYS A 90 -1.96 -15.62 -2.39
C CYS A 90 -2.80 -15.26 -1.16
N GLN A 91 -2.56 -14.09 -0.58
CA GLN A 91 -3.30 -13.62 0.60
C GLN A 91 -4.81 -13.47 0.34
N SER A 92 -5.20 -13.18 -0.90
CA SER A 92 -6.60 -12.96 -1.28
C SER A 92 -6.89 -13.36 -2.73
N GLU A 93 -8.17 -13.51 -3.06
CA GLU A 93 -8.62 -13.73 -4.44
C GLU A 93 -8.17 -12.61 -5.39
N ALA A 94 -8.17 -11.36 -4.94
CA ALA A 94 -7.72 -10.23 -5.75
C ALA A 94 -6.24 -10.35 -6.16
N VAL A 95 -5.38 -10.88 -5.29
CA VAL A 95 -3.97 -11.16 -5.60
C VAL A 95 -3.85 -12.35 -6.54
N ALA A 96 -4.60 -13.42 -6.29
CA ALA A 96 -4.58 -14.61 -7.14
C ALA A 96 -5.11 -14.32 -8.56
N TYR A 97 -6.14 -13.51 -8.68
CA TYR A 97 -6.65 -13.05 -9.97
C TYR A 97 -5.59 -12.21 -10.71
N TYR A 98 -4.93 -11.29 -10.00
CA TYR A 98 -3.87 -10.45 -10.58
C TYR A 98 -2.65 -11.26 -11.03
N LEU A 99 -2.31 -12.33 -10.30
CA LEU A 99 -1.22 -13.23 -10.65
C LEU A 99 -1.38 -13.86 -12.04
N GLN A 100 -2.62 -14.00 -12.53
CA GLN A 100 -2.91 -14.57 -13.87
C GLN A 100 -2.36 -13.71 -15.03
N LYS A 101 -1.94 -12.48 -14.76
CA LYS A 101 -1.19 -11.65 -15.71
C LYS A 101 0.17 -12.28 -16.10
N TYR A 102 0.74 -13.10 -15.20
CA TYR A 102 2.07 -13.68 -15.35
C TYR A 102 2.08 -15.19 -15.49
N VAL A 103 1.09 -15.87 -14.93
CA VAL A 103 1.02 -17.34 -14.95
C VAL A 103 -0.37 -17.85 -15.29
N VAL A 104 -0.43 -19.00 -15.96
CA VAL A 104 -1.71 -19.68 -16.20
C VAL A 104 -2.26 -20.22 -14.89
N TYR A 105 -3.53 -19.94 -14.60
CA TYR A 105 -4.18 -20.45 -13.41
C TYR A 105 -4.23 -21.98 -13.38
N ARG A 106 -3.70 -22.57 -12.30
CA ARG A 106 -3.72 -24.01 -12.05
C ARG A 106 -4.10 -24.26 -10.59
N LYS A 107 -5.26 -24.82 -10.34
CA LYS A 107 -5.82 -25.11 -9.00
C LYS A 107 -4.84 -25.82 -8.04
N ARG A 108 -3.92 -26.63 -8.57
CA ARG A 108 -2.92 -27.35 -7.75
C ARG A 108 -1.66 -26.54 -7.44
N LYS A 109 -1.55 -25.31 -7.95
CA LYS A 109 -0.37 -24.47 -7.80
C LYS A 109 -0.66 -23.08 -7.22
N ILE A 110 -1.93 -22.67 -7.21
CA ILE A 110 -2.33 -21.36 -6.67
C ILE A 110 -3.29 -21.62 -5.53
N TYR A 111 -2.87 -21.26 -4.33
CA TYR A 111 -3.60 -21.38 -3.08
C TYR A 111 -4.02 -20.01 -2.62
N VAL A 112 -5.26 -19.84 -2.19
CA VAL A 112 -5.85 -18.52 -1.95
C VAL A 112 -6.44 -18.46 -0.55
N GLY A 113 -5.96 -17.50 0.26
CA GLY A 113 -6.53 -17.18 1.56
C GLY A 113 -7.65 -16.14 1.45
N ASN A 114 -8.43 -16.02 2.50
CA ASN A 114 -9.50 -15.02 2.60
C ASN A 114 -8.99 -13.76 3.34
N ASN A 115 -8.14 -12.98 2.66
CA ASN A 115 -7.42 -11.82 3.22
C ASN A 115 -6.48 -12.14 4.40
N SER A 116 -6.23 -13.43 4.66
CA SER A 116 -5.34 -13.94 5.68
C SER A 116 -4.68 -15.24 5.18
N PHE A 117 -3.50 -15.56 5.75
CA PHE A 117 -2.84 -16.85 5.51
C PHE A 117 -3.25 -17.93 6.52
N LYS A 118 -3.97 -17.57 7.58
CA LYS A 118 -4.45 -18.54 8.59
C LYS A 118 -5.30 -19.66 7.96
N ASP A 119 -6.12 -19.32 6.99
CA ASP A 119 -6.98 -20.29 6.27
C ASP A 119 -6.18 -21.27 5.40
N LEU A 120 -4.90 -20.99 5.17
CA LEU A 120 -4.00 -21.83 4.37
C LEU A 120 -3.03 -22.65 5.21
N GLU A 121 -3.13 -22.65 6.55
CA GLU A 121 -2.22 -23.36 7.46
C GLU A 121 -1.99 -24.81 7.03
N ALA A 122 -3.06 -25.60 6.86
CA ALA A 122 -2.96 -27.00 6.41
C ALA A 122 -2.22 -27.14 5.06
N THR A 123 -2.32 -26.14 4.18
CA THR A 123 -1.62 -26.12 2.90
C THR A 123 -0.14 -25.78 3.07
N PHE A 124 0.20 -24.81 3.93
CA PHE A 124 1.58 -24.52 4.27
C PHE A 124 2.25 -25.73 4.92
N LEU A 125 1.60 -26.37 5.88
CA LEU A 125 2.09 -27.58 6.56
C LEU A 125 2.27 -28.76 5.60
N LYS A 126 1.41 -28.91 4.59
CA LYS A 126 1.58 -29.92 3.54
C LYS A 126 2.94 -29.78 2.82
N PHE A 127 3.45 -28.56 2.69
CA PHE A 127 4.69 -28.26 2.00
C PHE A 127 5.82 -27.84 2.98
N HIS A 128 5.71 -28.14 4.27
CA HIS A 128 6.64 -27.69 5.33
C HIS A 128 8.11 -28.04 5.08
N ARG A 129 8.39 -29.06 4.26
CA ARG A 129 9.76 -29.47 3.87
C ARG A 129 10.34 -28.61 2.75
N GLU A 130 9.53 -27.82 2.08
CA GLU A 130 9.93 -26.91 1.00
C GLU A 130 10.18 -25.51 1.56
N LYS A 131 10.93 -24.68 0.81
CA LYS A 131 11.20 -23.31 1.21
C LYS A 131 10.21 -22.34 0.59
N PHE A 132 9.88 -21.32 1.35
CA PHE A 132 8.94 -20.25 0.94
C PHE A 132 9.67 -18.92 0.80
N LEU A 133 9.48 -18.24 -0.32
CA LEU A 133 9.94 -16.86 -0.53
C LEU A 133 8.77 -15.89 -0.36
N VAL A 134 9.01 -14.82 0.39
CA VAL A 134 8.04 -13.74 0.60
C VAL A 134 8.55 -12.45 -0.06
N PRO A 135 8.18 -12.16 -1.33
CA PRO A 135 8.41 -10.88 -1.96
C PRO A 135 7.70 -9.76 -1.20
N SER A 136 8.42 -8.71 -0.79
CA SER A 136 7.85 -7.66 0.04
C SER A 136 8.48 -6.28 -0.21
N SER A 137 7.90 -5.26 0.42
CA SER A 137 8.52 -3.95 0.60
C SER A 137 9.56 -3.96 1.72
N GLY A 138 10.07 -2.80 2.10
CA GLY A 138 11.03 -2.62 3.20
C GLY A 138 10.54 -3.14 4.56
N SER A 139 9.22 -3.08 4.80
CA SER A 139 8.57 -3.67 5.97
C SER A 139 7.52 -4.70 5.54
N LEU A 140 7.39 -5.77 6.29
CA LEU A 140 6.30 -6.74 6.16
C LEU A 140 5.34 -6.54 7.34
N ASN A 141 4.03 -6.66 7.09
CA ASN A 141 3.03 -6.56 8.15
C ASN A 141 3.35 -7.59 9.26
N PRO A 142 3.47 -7.17 10.53
CA PRO A 142 3.75 -8.06 11.66
C PRO A 142 2.78 -9.25 11.76
N ASP A 143 1.50 -9.08 11.41
CA ASP A 143 0.51 -10.16 11.43
C ASP A 143 0.85 -11.27 10.43
N ILE A 144 1.45 -10.91 9.29
CA ILE A 144 1.91 -11.88 8.28
C ILE A 144 3.12 -12.63 8.82
N VAL A 145 4.09 -11.92 9.40
CA VAL A 145 5.28 -12.52 10.01
C VAL A 145 4.87 -13.50 11.10
N ASN A 146 4.07 -13.05 12.07
CA ASN A 146 3.60 -13.89 13.18
C ASN A 146 2.83 -15.12 12.68
N THR A 147 2.03 -14.97 11.61
CA THR A 147 1.27 -16.08 11.04
C THR A 147 2.20 -17.11 10.38
N LEU A 148 3.17 -16.67 9.58
CA LEU A 148 4.12 -17.58 8.91
C LEU A 148 5.04 -18.26 9.92
N ASP A 149 5.47 -17.54 10.96
CA ASP A 149 6.30 -18.09 12.05
C ASP A 149 5.54 -19.14 12.86
N SER A 150 4.22 -18.92 13.11
CA SER A 150 3.38 -19.88 13.82
C SER A 150 3.20 -21.22 13.08
N PHE A 151 3.45 -21.27 11.77
CA PHE A 151 3.38 -22.49 10.97
C PHE A 151 4.67 -23.32 11.02
N GLU A 152 5.72 -22.81 11.66
CA GLU A 152 7.04 -23.47 11.77
C GLU A 152 7.62 -23.91 10.40
N ILE A 153 7.34 -23.15 9.35
CA ILE A 153 7.84 -23.39 8.00
C ILE A 153 9.15 -22.64 7.74
N SER A 154 9.98 -23.15 6.81
CA SER A 154 11.18 -22.43 6.35
C SER A 154 10.81 -21.36 5.35
N TRP A 155 10.82 -20.08 5.76
CA TRP A 155 10.57 -18.98 4.86
C TRP A 155 11.64 -17.89 4.93
N GLU A 156 11.77 -17.14 3.84
CA GLU A 156 12.73 -16.04 3.74
C GLU A 156 12.07 -14.87 3.00
N ARG A 157 12.36 -13.67 3.45
CA ARG A 157 11.90 -12.44 2.83
C ARG A 157 12.86 -11.95 1.76
N ALA A 158 12.36 -11.55 0.60
CA ALA A 158 13.09 -10.77 -0.37
C ALA A 158 12.45 -9.38 -0.51
N GLN A 159 13.19 -8.34 -0.18
CA GLN A 159 12.74 -6.98 -0.44
C GLN A 159 12.93 -6.67 -1.93
N LEU A 160 11.83 -6.45 -2.66
CA LEU A 160 11.85 -6.22 -4.09
C LEU A 160 11.40 -4.82 -4.49
N PHE A 161 10.82 -4.08 -3.56
CA PHE A 161 10.32 -2.72 -3.77
C PHE A 161 10.32 -1.95 -2.45
N LYS A 162 10.13 -0.65 -2.54
CA LYS A 162 10.00 0.27 -1.41
C LYS A 162 8.93 1.31 -1.70
N THR A 163 8.31 1.84 -0.66
CA THR A 163 7.48 3.04 -0.78
C THR A 163 8.36 4.25 -0.55
N VAL A 164 8.31 5.21 -1.45
CA VAL A 164 9.12 6.42 -1.42
C VAL A 164 8.25 7.67 -1.54
N VAL A 165 8.81 8.79 -1.12
CA VAL A 165 8.21 10.10 -1.28
C VAL A 165 8.17 10.48 -2.76
N SER A 166 7.04 11.05 -3.21
CA SER A 166 6.90 11.57 -4.57
C SER A 166 7.43 12.99 -4.67
N ASP A 167 7.93 13.36 -5.84
CA ASP A 167 8.21 14.75 -6.16
C ASP A 167 6.88 15.52 -6.31
N LEU A 168 6.71 16.57 -5.51
CA LEU A 168 5.52 17.43 -5.49
C LEU A 168 5.87 18.90 -5.85
N SER A 169 7.00 19.12 -6.51
CA SER A 169 7.46 20.47 -6.88
C SER A 169 6.43 21.26 -7.71
N ASP A 170 5.56 20.57 -8.45
CA ASP A 170 4.43 21.14 -9.19
C ASP A 170 3.33 21.76 -8.29
N LEU A 171 3.35 21.49 -6.99
CA LEU A 171 2.40 22.02 -6.02
C LEU A 171 2.95 23.20 -5.20
N SER A 172 4.15 23.68 -5.47
CA SER A 172 4.82 24.74 -4.69
C SER A 172 4.00 26.02 -4.56
N ASP A 173 3.30 26.41 -5.62
CA ASP A 173 2.49 27.64 -5.70
C ASP A 173 0.98 27.37 -5.67
N VAL A 174 0.57 26.16 -5.26
CA VAL A 174 -0.85 25.78 -5.23
C VAL A 174 -1.37 25.73 -3.80
N TYR A 175 -2.48 26.39 -3.55
CA TYR A 175 -3.17 26.39 -2.26
C TYR A 175 -4.40 25.48 -2.31
N TYR A 176 -4.55 24.67 -1.25
CA TYR A 176 -5.76 23.87 -1.00
C TYR A 176 -6.37 24.22 0.36
N ASP A 177 -7.71 24.29 0.41
CA ASP A 177 -8.42 24.48 1.66
C ASP A 177 -8.28 23.27 2.60
N VAL A 178 -8.20 22.06 2.02
CA VAL A 178 -8.04 20.79 2.78
C VAL A 178 -6.95 19.92 2.13
N LEU A 179 -6.01 19.45 2.94
CA LEU A 179 -5.08 18.38 2.58
C LEU A 179 -5.47 17.10 3.32
N VAL A 180 -5.61 15.99 2.58
CA VAL A 180 -6.06 14.70 3.13
C VAL A 180 -4.95 13.67 3.07
N PHE A 181 -4.58 13.12 4.24
CA PHE A 181 -3.52 12.14 4.41
C PHE A 181 -4.03 10.79 4.89
N PHE A 182 -3.43 9.71 4.37
CA PHE A 182 -3.80 8.31 4.68
C PHE A 182 -2.64 7.48 5.24
N SER A 183 -1.46 8.07 5.39
CA SER A 183 -0.30 7.37 5.94
C SER A 183 0.70 8.34 6.58
N PRO A 184 1.50 7.88 7.57
CA PRO A 184 2.61 8.65 8.13
C PRO A 184 3.58 9.17 7.07
N LEU A 185 3.96 8.31 6.12
CA LEU A 185 4.89 8.69 5.05
C LEU A 185 4.32 9.80 4.14
N GLY A 186 2.98 9.89 3.99
CA GLY A 186 2.34 11.01 3.30
C GLY A 186 2.55 12.35 4.03
N ILE A 187 2.53 12.34 5.37
CA ILE A 187 2.88 13.52 6.18
C ILE A 187 4.36 13.87 6.02
N GLU A 188 5.25 12.88 6.06
CA GLU A 188 6.69 13.09 5.84
C GLU A 188 6.93 13.70 4.46
N SER A 189 6.27 13.19 3.42
CA SER A 189 6.34 13.70 2.06
C SER A 189 5.99 15.19 1.96
N LEU A 190 4.99 15.65 2.71
CA LEU A 190 4.66 17.08 2.74
C LEU A 190 5.88 17.93 3.17
N PHE A 191 6.57 17.52 4.24
CA PHE A 191 7.69 18.28 4.79
C PHE A 191 9.03 18.06 4.06
N GLU A 192 9.20 16.94 3.37
CA GLU A 192 10.35 16.73 2.49
C GLU A 192 10.28 17.61 1.25
N ASN A 193 9.08 17.73 0.65
CA ASN A 193 8.87 18.59 -0.51
C ASN A 193 8.76 20.08 -0.14
N PHE A 194 8.19 20.39 1.02
CA PHE A 194 7.92 21.75 1.48
C PHE A 194 8.41 21.93 2.93
N PRO A 195 9.74 22.05 3.15
CA PRO A 195 10.32 22.16 4.51
C PRO A 195 9.76 23.33 5.32
N ASP A 196 9.41 24.44 4.65
CA ASP A 196 8.87 25.65 5.26
C ASP A 196 7.34 25.68 5.33
N PHE A 197 6.66 24.53 5.08
CA PHE A 197 5.22 24.47 5.08
C PHE A 197 4.64 24.97 6.40
N LYS A 198 3.72 25.94 6.29
CA LYS A 198 2.94 26.47 7.41
C LYS A 198 1.46 26.22 7.13
N GLN A 199 0.82 25.50 8.02
CA GLN A 199 -0.59 25.11 7.85
C GLN A 199 -1.53 26.32 7.69
N ASN A 200 -1.30 27.42 8.42
CA ASN A 200 -2.15 28.63 8.39
C ASN A 200 -3.64 28.28 8.45
N LYS A 201 -4.39 28.60 7.37
CA LYS A 201 -5.82 28.32 7.21
C LYS A 201 -6.13 26.98 6.56
N THR A 202 -5.14 26.27 6.05
CA THR A 202 -5.32 24.93 5.45
C THR A 202 -5.80 23.95 6.52
N LEU A 203 -6.86 23.21 6.23
CA LEU A 203 -7.36 22.16 7.09
C LEU A 203 -6.60 20.86 6.81
N ILE A 204 -6.17 20.19 7.88
CA ILE A 204 -5.52 18.88 7.77
C ILE A 204 -6.52 17.80 8.14
N ALA A 205 -6.75 16.90 7.20
CA ALA A 205 -7.59 15.72 7.35
C ALA A 205 -6.73 14.46 7.38
N VAL A 206 -6.88 13.61 8.41
CA VAL A 206 -6.09 12.41 8.60
C VAL A 206 -6.97 11.16 8.71
N TYR A 207 -6.51 10.06 8.10
CA TYR A 207 -7.15 8.75 8.20
C TYR A 207 -6.30 7.78 8.99
N GLY A 208 -6.83 7.31 10.11
CA GLY A 208 -6.18 6.34 11.01
C GLY A 208 -5.24 6.98 12.04
N ASN A 209 -5.06 6.27 13.15
CA ASN A 209 -4.31 6.77 14.32
C ASN A 209 -2.82 7.02 14.00
N SER A 210 -2.18 6.12 13.25
CA SER A 210 -0.76 6.29 12.90
C SER A 210 -0.49 7.55 12.07
N THR A 211 -1.43 7.91 11.17
CA THR A 211 -1.34 9.16 10.38
C THR A 211 -1.56 10.39 11.27
N GLU A 212 -2.49 10.28 12.22
CA GLU A 212 -2.72 11.33 13.23
C GLU A 212 -1.49 11.59 14.07
N GLU A 213 -0.88 10.53 14.61
CA GLU A 213 0.35 10.62 15.43
C GLU A 213 1.50 11.27 14.64
N ALA A 214 1.67 10.89 13.37
CA ALA A 214 2.68 11.51 12.50
C ALA A 214 2.42 13.00 12.27
N ALA A 215 1.15 13.39 12.06
CA ALA A 215 0.78 14.80 11.89
C ALA A 215 1.01 15.61 13.17
N ILE A 216 0.65 15.07 14.33
CA ILE A 216 0.93 15.70 15.64
C ILE A 216 2.45 15.85 15.85
N GLY A 217 3.23 14.82 15.53
CA GLY A 217 4.70 14.87 15.61
C GLY A 217 5.33 15.97 14.77
N LYS A 218 4.69 16.36 13.66
CA LYS A 218 5.06 17.51 12.81
C LYS A 218 4.38 18.82 13.23
N LYS A 219 3.71 18.85 14.40
CA LYS A 219 3.02 20.02 14.96
C LYS A 219 1.89 20.55 14.08
N LEU A 220 1.28 19.69 13.28
CA LEU A 220 0.07 20.04 12.52
C LEU A 220 -1.17 20.02 13.42
N ARG A 221 -2.06 21.00 13.21
CA ARG A 221 -3.40 20.99 13.80
C ARG A 221 -4.26 20.03 12.98
N ILE A 222 -4.89 19.05 13.61
CA ILE A 222 -5.80 18.13 12.95
C ILE A 222 -7.21 18.70 13.04
N ASP A 223 -7.79 18.99 11.88
CA ASP A 223 -9.11 19.59 11.77
C ASP A 223 -10.20 18.55 11.47
N ILE A 224 -9.84 17.48 10.73
CA ILE A 224 -10.75 16.42 10.32
C ILE A 224 -10.09 15.07 10.56
N LYS A 225 -10.79 14.17 11.27
CA LYS A 225 -10.31 12.81 11.58
C LYS A 225 -11.29 11.76 11.08
N ALA A 226 -10.77 10.70 10.48
CA ALA A 226 -11.47 9.46 10.14
C ALA A 226 -10.54 8.24 10.35
N PRO A 227 -11.07 7.02 10.58
CA PRO A 227 -12.47 6.73 10.84
C PRO A 227 -12.87 7.15 12.26
N THR A 228 -14.15 7.52 12.42
CA THR A 228 -14.80 7.70 13.73
C THR A 228 -16.14 6.95 13.71
N GLU A 229 -16.77 6.74 14.88
CA GLU A 229 -18.09 6.09 14.97
C GLU A 229 -19.14 6.77 14.08
N VAL A 230 -19.07 8.11 13.95
CA VAL A 230 -20.03 8.90 13.19
C VAL A 230 -19.58 9.24 11.77
N ALA A 231 -18.31 8.96 11.44
CA ALA A 231 -17.72 9.21 10.11
C ALA A 231 -16.69 8.10 9.79
N PRO A 232 -17.15 6.89 9.40
CA PRO A 232 -16.27 5.76 9.11
C PRO A 232 -15.44 5.94 7.84
N SER A 233 -15.75 6.93 7.00
CA SER A 233 -14.95 7.25 5.81
C SER A 233 -14.52 8.71 5.79
N MET A 234 -13.41 9.01 5.11
CA MET A 234 -12.90 10.37 4.96
C MET A 234 -13.91 11.29 4.24
N ALA A 235 -14.62 10.79 3.24
CA ALA A 235 -15.66 11.56 2.55
C ALA A 235 -16.78 12.01 3.50
N MET A 236 -17.20 11.11 4.41
CA MET A 236 -18.21 11.46 5.43
C MET A 236 -17.65 12.45 6.45
N ALA A 237 -16.39 12.31 6.85
CA ALA A 237 -15.74 13.23 7.79
C ALA A 237 -15.65 14.64 7.23
N ILE A 238 -15.24 14.78 5.97
CA ILE A 238 -15.21 16.08 5.27
C ILE A 238 -16.62 16.65 5.12
N GLU A 239 -17.62 15.84 4.71
CA GLU A 239 -19.01 16.30 4.58
C GLU A 239 -19.57 16.80 5.91
N ARG A 240 -19.27 16.10 7.00
CA ARG A 240 -19.69 16.51 8.34
C ARG A 240 -19.07 17.84 8.75
N TYR A 241 -17.77 17.99 8.52
CA TYR A 241 -17.07 19.25 8.81
C TYR A 241 -17.66 20.46 8.06
N ILE A 242 -18.08 20.25 6.81
CA ILE A 242 -18.71 21.31 6.00
C ILE A 242 -20.08 21.73 6.55
N LYS A 243 -20.80 20.80 7.18
CA LYS A 243 -22.15 21.05 7.72
C LYS A 243 -22.14 21.70 9.10
N GLY A 244 -21.06 21.64 9.84
CA GLY A 244 -20.90 22.12 11.23
C GLY A 244 -21.21 21.02 12.21
#